data_416d89b8ec9b6fdc3db9056305394c3e
#
_entry.id   416d89b8ec9b6fdc3db9056305394c3e
#
_cell.length_a   1.000
_cell.length_b   1.000
_cell.length_c   1.000
_cell.angle_alpha   90.00
_cell.angle_beta   90.00
_cell.angle_gamma   90.00
#
_symmetry.space_group_name_H-M   'P 1'
#
loop_
_entity.id
_entity.type
_entity.pdbx_description
1 polymer ?
#
loop_
_entity_poly.entity_id
_entity_poly.type
_entity_poly.pdbx_seq_one_letter_code
_entity_poly.pdbx_strand_id
1 'polypeptide(L)'
;MVALVLWALVWPANANGTLGSLNSLLLNVFNQFYIIIVGLFAFFLLVVAVVPSTGRRIMGKPGEKPEFSNFSWFSMMFGAGLGVGLMVFATAEPLGLWGSKPVVVSGEVTGQTPAAVESAYRYTFAHYGFHAWSIYVVTGLSLAYYAYTRGMPLTIRSALTPLFGNLMNGFFGHVVDVLGVVATILGVSVTIGFGVSQFINGLYAITGMEWIMDMSGNAPEPGKVGLIAGLIVIMGLSIISAVSGVGRGVKYLSNLNLVLSLILLSVFIIFGSFLFAMSTYVSALLDYIMHFLSLSFWAYGPQSASNFASALPSAAMPMAGDLMAGATNPWGSFEGFKSGLNENALALGDATLAAVYDAGNEGRQFKWQSAWTTFYWAWWIAFSPFVGLFLARISKGPSVREFILGCVIAPALVCFAWMTILGATAIDLEISGVAQGAIIGASQTNQLFATLEQMISGGFLSVLTMMCVVLILTFLVTSADSGILVMNTIMSGGSQETGIKHRIVWGLILTAVIGTLILSAGEDNPMDALRNAMIIGALPFTMVMGLMCVALGKALYRDGLRDKLEAATSAK
;
A
#
# COMPACT_ATOMS: atom_id res chain seq x y z
N MET A 1 -8.47 6.87 -18.87
CA MET A 1 -9.48 6.18 -18.05
C MET A 1 -10.70 5.72 -18.86
N VAL A 2 -11.39 6.57 -19.61
CA VAL A 2 -12.53 6.13 -20.45
C VAL A 2 -12.14 5.00 -21.41
N ALA A 3 -11.00 5.11 -22.08
CA ALA A 3 -10.50 4.04 -22.96
C ALA A 3 -10.27 2.71 -22.20
N LEU A 4 -9.72 2.74 -20.97
CA LEU A 4 -9.54 1.56 -20.13
C LEU A 4 -10.90 0.93 -19.78
N VAL A 5 -11.87 1.77 -19.39
CA VAL A 5 -13.23 1.32 -19.05
C VAL A 5 -13.90 0.66 -20.25
N LEU A 6 -13.86 1.29 -21.42
CA LEU A 6 -14.45 0.74 -22.64
C LEU A 6 -13.77 -0.56 -23.06
N TRP A 7 -12.45 -0.64 -22.98
CA TRP A 7 -11.69 -1.85 -23.30
C TRP A 7 -12.05 -3.01 -22.36
N ALA A 8 -12.06 -2.77 -21.04
CA ALA A 8 -12.41 -3.78 -20.06
C ALA A 8 -13.89 -4.24 -20.14
N LEU A 9 -14.81 -3.36 -20.57
CA LEU A 9 -16.23 -3.72 -20.78
C LEU A 9 -16.45 -4.54 -22.06
N VAL A 10 -15.81 -4.14 -23.16
CA VAL A 10 -16.08 -4.75 -24.47
C VAL A 10 -15.28 -6.04 -24.67
N TRP A 11 -14.06 -6.10 -24.11
CA TRP A 11 -13.17 -7.26 -24.23
C TRP A 11 -12.56 -7.65 -22.85
N PRO A 12 -13.40 -8.09 -21.87
CA PRO A 12 -12.94 -8.31 -20.49
C PRO A 12 -11.79 -9.32 -20.37
N ALA A 13 -11.88 -10.47 -21.02
CA ALA A 13 -10.82 -11.49 -20.97
C ALA A 13 -9.51 -11.01 -21.61
N ASN A 14 -9.60 -10.26 -22.72
CA ASN A 14 -8.42 -9.65 -23.36
C ASN A 14 -7.79 -8.59 -22.44
N ALA A 15 -8.60 -7.76 -21.81
CA ALA A 15 -8.12 -6.74 -20.89
C ALA A 15 -7.40 -7.37 -19.69
N ASN A 16 -8.00 -8.36 -19.04
CA ASN A 16 -7.40 -9.07 -17.90
C ASN A 16 -6.10 -9.76 -18.29
N GLY A 17 -6.10 -10.54 -19.37
CA GLY A 17 -4.91 -11.26 -19.84
C GLY A 17 -3.77 -10.31 -20.26
N THR A 18 -4.10 -9.19 -20.93
CA THR A 18 -3.10 -8.19 -21.32
C THR A 18 -2.53 -7.46 -20.12
N LEU A 19 -3.36 -7.06 -19.15
CA LEU A 19 -2.89 -6.43 -17.90
C LEU A 19 -1.99 -7.38 -17.12
N GLY A 20 -2.33 -8.67 -17.01
CA GLY A 20 -1.49 -9.68 -16.35
C GLY A 20 -0.14 -9.87 -17.05
N SER A 21 -0.14 -10.02 -18.38
CA SER A 21 1.09 -10.18 -19.18
C SER A 21 1.99 -8.95 -19.11
N LEU A 22 1.40 -7.75 -19.22
CA LEU A 22 2.14 -6.49 -19.11
C LEU A 22 2.70 -6.28 -17.71
N ASN A 23 1.94 -6.59 -16.66
CA ASN A 23 2.43 -6.53 -15.29
C ASN A 23 3.61 -7.48 -15.07
N SER A 24 3.52 -8.72 -15.54
CA SER A 24 4.63 -9.69 -15.46
C SER A 24 5.88 -9.18 -16.18
N LEU A 25 5.73 -8.62 -17.38
CA LEU A 25 6.83 -8.01 -18.12
C LEU A 25 7.47 -6.85 -17.35
N LEU A 26 6.65 -5.95 -16.82
CA LEU A 26 7.13 -4.80 -16.06
C LEU A 26 7.84 -5.22 -14.77
N LEU A 27 7.34 -6.20 -14.05
CA LEU A 27 7.98 -6.71 -12.84
C LEU A 27 9.31 -7.40 -13.17
N ASN A 28 9.40 -8.16 -14.26
CA ASN A 28 10.66 -8.75 -14.69
C ASN A 28 11.75 -7.69 -14.98
N VAL A 29 11.37 -6.51 -15.47
CA VAL A 29 12.32 -5.45 -15.84
C VAL A 29 12.53 -4.45 -14.69
N PHE A 30 11.48 -4.07 -13.96
CA PHE A 30 11.48 -2.93 -13.04
C PHE A 30 11.32 -3.30 -11.55
N ASN A 31 11.26 -4.60 -11.18
CA ASN A 31 11.18 -4.99 -9.77
C ASN A 31 12.30 -4.37 -8.94
N GLN A 32 13.55 -4.53 -9.39
CA GLN A 32 14.71 -3.96 -8.71
C GLN A 32 14.66 -2.42 -8.65
N PHE A 33 14.17 -1.78 -9.71
CA PHE A 33 13.98 -0.33 -9.72
C PHE A 33 13.00 0.14 -8.66
N TYR A 34 11.85 -0.54 -8.50
CA TYR A 34 10.88 -0.20 -7.46
C TYR A 34 11.49 -0.31 -6.05
N ILE A 35 12.24 -1.38 -5.79
CA ILE A 35 12.87 -1.60 -4.48
C ILE A 35 13.88 -0.50 -4.18
N ILE A 36 14.83 -0.28 -5.08
CA ILE A 36 15.93 0.65 -4.90
C ILE A 36 15.44 2.11 -4.81
N ILE A 37 14.49 2.50 -5.65
CA ILE A 37 14.01 3.89 -5.68
C ILE A 37 13.29 4.25 -4.37
N VAL A 38 12.53 3.34 -3.77
CA VAL A 38 11.87 3.58 -2.48
C VAL A 38 12.90 3.68 -1.36
N GLY A 39 13.92 2.84 -1.35
CA GLY A 39 15.07 2.99 -0.47
C GLY A 39 15.72 4.37 -0.61
N LEU A 40 15.96 4.81 -1.85
CA LEU A 40 16.52 6.14 -2.13
C LEU A 40 15.61 7.27 -1.64
N PHE A 41 14.28 7.14 -1.70
CA PHE A 41 13.36 8.13 -1.13
C PHE A 41 13.54 8.29 0.38
N ALA A 42 13.64 7.18 1.12
CA ALA A 42 13.85 7.20 2.56
C ALA A 42 15.19 7.85 2.93
N PHE A 43 16.27 7.48 2.23
CA PHE A 43 17.59 8.06 2.47
C PHE A 43 17.71 9.53 2.04
N PHE A 44 17.08 9.91 0.92
CA PHE A 44 17.01 11.31 0.50
C PHE A 44 16.36 12.17 1.59
N LEU A 45 15.22 11.76 2.12
CA LEU A 45 14.53 12.48 3.18
C LEU A 45 15.35 12.53 4.47
N LEU A 46 16.02 11.43 4.84
CA LEU A 46 16.93 11.40 5.98
C LEU A 46 18.05 12.44 5.84
N VAL A 47 18.71 12.49 4.69
CA VAL A 47 19.77 13.48 4.40
C VAL A 47 19.21 14.90 4.46
N VAL A 48 18.07 15.16 3.84
CA VAL A 48 17.42 16.48 3.86
C VAL A 48 17.05 16.91 5.28
N ALA A 49 16.61 15.99 6.13
CA ALA A 49 16.25 16.28 7.52
C ALA A 49 17.49 16.55 8.40
N VAL A 50 18.56 15.76 8.23
CA VAL A 50 19.77 15.84 9.08
C VAL A 50 20.61 17.07 8.76
N VAL A 51 20.78 17.41 7.47
CA VAL A 51 21.60 18.55 7.04
C VAL A 51 20.99 19.87 7.53
N PRO A 52 21.71 20.70 8.32
CA PRO A 52 21.15 21.92 8.91
C PRO A 52 20.67 22.96 7.90
N SER A 53 21.36 23.10 6.77
CA SER A 53 21.03 24.08 5.73
C SER A 53 19.73 23.77 4.98
N THR A 54 19.27 22.52 5.01
CA THR A 54 18.03 22.08 4.39
C THR A 54 16.94 21.85 5.44
N GLY A 55 17.24 21.12 6.52
CA GLY A 55 16.26 20.71 7.51
C GLY A 55 15.67 21.84 8.35
N ARG A 56 16.42 22.93 8.58
CA ARG A 56 15.94 24.08 9.37
C ARG A 56 15.10 25.08 8.57
N ARG A 57 14.94 24.86 7.27
CA ARG A 57 14.14 25.76 6.42
C ARG A 57 12.66 25.67 6.76
N ILE A 58 12.04 26.83 6.88
CA ILE A 58 10.59 26.94 7.11
C ILE A 58 9.87 26.81 5.77
N MET A 59 8.80 26.00 5.72
CA MET A 59 7.90 25.92 4.58
C MET A 59 6.87 27.04 4.66
N GLY A 60 7.28 28.22 4.18
CA GLY A 60 6.51 29.45 4.26
C GLY A 60 7.39 30.67 4.08
N LYS A 61 6.83 31.83 4.42
CA LYS A 61 7.59 33.10 4.46
C LYS A 61 8.52 33.12 5.67
N PRO A 62 9.62 33.88 5.62
CA PRO A 62 10.50 34.05 6.77
C PRO A 62 9.71 34.50 8.03
N GLY A 63 9.84 33.76 9.13
CA GLY A 63 9.14 34.04 10.39
C GLY A 63 7.69 33.55 10.47
N GLU A 64 7.17 32.88 9.45
CA GLU A 64 5.83 32.27 9.46
C GLU A 64 5.78 31.13 10.48
N LYS A 65 4.73 31.11 11.30
CA LYS A 65 4.51 30.05 12.30
C LYS A 65 3.63 28.94 11.70
N PRO A 66 3.72 27.70 12.24
CA PRO A 66 2.82 26.62 11.85
C PRO A 66 1.35 27.02 11.97
N GLU A 67 0.55 26.72 10.96
CA GLU A 67 -0.88 27.01 10.90
C GLU A 67 -1.68 26.22 11.96
N PHE A 68 -1.22 25.00 12.26
CA PHE A 68 -1.84 24.10 13.23
C PHE A 68 -0.92 23.86 14.42
N SER A 69 -1.50 23.60 15.59
CA SER A 69 -0.75 23.06 16.73
C SER A 69 -0.22 21.66 16.41
N ASN A 70 0.87 21.24 17.04
CA ASN A 70 1.45 19.90 16.82
C ASN A 70 0.41 18.80 17.04
N PHE A 71 -0.43 18.92 18.08
CA PHE A 71 -1.48 17.95 18.36
C PHE A 71 -2.49 17.85 17.21
N SER A 72 -3.01 18.98 16.74
CA SER A 72 -3.97 19.01 15.61
C SER A 72 -3.34 18.49 14.32
N TRP A 73 -2.10 18.86 14.08
CA TRP A 73 -1.34 18.42 12.90
C TRP A 73 -1.14 16.90 12.89
N PHE A 74 -0.67 16.32 14.02
CA PHE A 74 -0.53 14.86 14.14
C PHE A 74 -1.88 14.14 14.06
N SER A 75 -2.95 14.69 14.66
CA SER A 75 -4.29 14.10 14.59
C SER A 75 -4.82 14.05 13.15
N MET A 76 -4.58 15.09 12.35
CA MET A 76 -4.95 15.10 10.94
C MET A 76 -4.14 14.09 10.11
N MET A 77 -2.83 13.99 10.36
CA MET A 77 -1.98 12.98 9.71
C MET A 77 -2.41 11.56 10.06
N PHE A 78 -2.76 11.33 11.34
CA PHE A 78 -3.26 10.07 11.82
C PHE A 78 -4.56 9.67 11.11
N GLY A 79 -5.51 10.61 11.00
CA GLY A 79 -6.78 10.37 10.30
C GLY A 79 -6.62 10.07 8.81
N ALA A 80 -5.56 10.59 8.16
CA ALA A 80 -5.24 10.28 6.77
C ALA A 80 -4.48 8.95 6.60
N GLY A 81 -3.72 8.54 7.62
CA GLY A 81 -2.92 7.30 7.60
C GLY A 81 -3.70 6.06 7.98
N LEU A 82 -4.72 6.19 8.81
CA LEU A 82 -5.65 5.10 9.15
C LEU A 82 -6.73 5.03 8.06
N GLY A 83 -6.59 4.12 7.17
CA GLY A 83 -7.52 3.91 6.07
C GLY A 83 -7.93 2.44 5.94
N VAL A 84 -8.70 2.17 4.90
CA VAL A 84 -9.18 0.82 4.57
C VAL A 84 -8.04 -0.20 4.50
N GLY A 85 -6.87 0.19 3.97
CA GLY A 85 -5.70 -0.71 3.92
C GLY A 85 -5.30 -1.25 5.29
N LEU A 86 -5.33 -0.41 6.35
CA LEU A 86 -5.05 -0.87 7.71
C LEU A 86 -6.17 -1.73 8.30
N MET A 87 -7.43 -1.57 7.87
CA MET A 87 -8.52 -2.45 8.31
C MET A 87 -8.41 -3.83 7.66
N VAL A 88 -8.11 -3.90 6.36
CA VAL A 88 -7.98 -5.17 5.63
C VAL A 88 -6.73 -5.92 6.10
N PHE A 89 -5.59 -5.24 6.14
CA PHE A 89 -4.29 -5.88 6.31
C PHE A 89 -3.75 -5.88 7.74
N ALA A 90 -4.48 -5.33 8.72
CA ALA A 90 -4.03 -5.36 10.11
C ALA A 90 -3.77 -6.78 10.64
N THR A 91 -4.61 -7.72 10.23
CA THR A 91 -4.44 -9.15 10.54
C THR A 91 -3.84 -9.93 9.37
N ALA A 92 -4.28 -9.62 8.14
CA ALA A 92 -3.93 -10.38 6.95
C ALA A 92 -2.43 -10.28 6.58
N GLU A 93 -1.82 -9.11 6.71
CA GLU A 93 -0.42 -8.92 6.37
C GLU A 93 0.52 -9.69 7.32
N PRO A 94 0.45 -9.53 8.66
CA PRO A 94 1.28 -10.31 9.56
C PRO A 94 1.06 -11.83 9.44
N LEU A 95 -0.18 -12.30 9.27
CA LEU A 95 -0.50 -13.71 9.07
C LEU A 95 0.10 -14.27 7.78
N GLY A 96 -0.08 -13.56 6.66
CA GLY A 96 0.51 -13.95 5.38
C GLY A 96 2.04 -14.01 5.43
N LEU A 97 2.65 -13.00 6.04
CA LEU A 97 4.11 -12.94 6.24
C LEU A 97 4.61 -13.96 7.26
N TRP A 98 3.81 -14.36 8.23
CA TRP A 98 4.14 -15.45 9.14
C TRP A 98 4.27 -16.78 8.39
N GLY A 99 3.47 -16.99 7.34
CA GLY A 99 3.53 -18.16 6.47
C GLY A 99 4.59 -18.11 5.38
N SER A 100 4.81 -16.95 4.75
CA SER A 100 5.70 -16.80 3.59
C SER A 100 6.38 -15.43 3.55
N LYS A 101 7.71 -15.44 3.54
CA LYS A 101 8.60 -14.27 3.43
C LYS A 101 10.01 -14.73 3.04
N PRO A 102 10.94 -13.84 2.67
CA PRO A 102 12.27 -14.24 2.20
C PRO A 102 12.98 -15.30 3.03
N VAL A 103 13.02 -15.16 4.35
CA VAL A 103 13.69 -16.14 5.24
C VAL A 103 12.93 -17.48 5.36
N VAL A 104 11.63 -17.51 5.07
CA VAL A 104 10.85 -18.75 4.95
C VAL A 104 11.04 -19.36 3.56
N VAL A 105 11.02 -18.55 2.54
CA VAL A 105 11.22 -18.96 1.14
C VAL A 105 12.62 -19.55 0.92
N SER A 106 13.64 -19.02 1.63
CA SER A 106 15.01 -19.57 1.62
C SER A 106 15.20 -20.82 2.48
N GLY A 107 14.24 -21.13 3.36
CA GLY A 107 14.34 -22.26 4.28
C GLY A 107 15.10 -21.97 5.57
N GLU A 108 15.52 -20.72 5.82
CA GLU A 108 16.20 -20.32 7.07
C GLU A 108 15.28 -20.45 8.29
N VAL A 109 13.99 -20.18 8.13
CA VAL A 109 12.98 -20.28 9.18
C VAL A 109 11.77 -21.03 8.66
N THR A 110 11.22 -21.94 9.45
CA THR A 110 9.96 -22.60 9.12
C THR A 110 8.80 -21.64 9.30
N GLY A 111 7.99 -21.47 8.26
CA GLY A 111 6.78 -20.64 8.30
C GLY A 111 5.75 -21.17 9.31
N GLN A 112 4.88 -20.30 9.79
CA GLN A 112 3.82 -20.61 10.77
C GLN A 112 4.33 -21.21 12.08
N THR A 113 5.54 -20.80 12.49
CA THR A 113 6.14 -21.17 13.77
C THR A 113 6.40 -19.93 14.64
N PRO A 114 6.55 -20.07 15.98
CA PRO A 114 6.92 -18.94 16.83
C PRO A 114 8.19 -18.22 16.38
N ALA A 115 9.18 -18.96 15.84
CA ALA A 115 10.44 -18.38 15.32
C ALA A 115 10.23 -17.47 14.09
N ALA A 116 9.13 -17.66 13.35
CA ALA A 116 8.83 -16.87 12.17
C ALA A 116 8.14 -15.53 12.48
N VAL A 117 7.72 -15.26 13.72
CA VAL A 117 6.91 -14.08 14.08
C VAL A 117 7.70 -12.78 13.93
N GLU A 118 8.88 -12.68 14.51
CA GLU A 118 9.68 -11.45 14.47
C GLU A 118 9.99 -11.02 13.04
N SER A 119 10.44 -11.93 12.20
CA SER A 119 10.71 -11.64 10.80
C SER A 119 9.44 -11.35 9.97
N ALA A 120 8.26 -11.85 10.36
CA ALA A 120 7.00 -11.44 9.73
C ALA A 120 6.74 -9.95 9.98
N TYR A 121 6.93 -9.48 11.20
CA TYR A 121 6.78 -8.06 11.53
C TYR A 121 7.89 -7.18 10.96
N ARG A 122 9.10 -7.69 10.71
CA ARG A 122 10.14 -6.97 9.95
C ARG A 122 9.61 -6.52 8.60
N TYR A 123 8.98 -7.42 7.84
CA TYR A 123 8.42 -7.09 6.53
C TYR A 123 7.10 -6.31 6.64
N THR A 124 6.25 -6.60 7.61
CA THR A 124 5.07 -5.78 7.91
C THR A 124 5.47 -4.32 8.15
N PHE A 125 6.51 -4.08 8.95
CA PHE A 125 6.99 -2.73 9.23
C PHE A 125 7.69 -2.09 8.02
N ALA A 126 8.34 -2.87 7.16
CA ALA A 126 8.82 -2.36 5.87
C ALA A 126 7.66 -1.87 5.01
N HIS A 127 6.59 -2.64 4.89
CA HIS A 127 5.47 -2.33 4.00
C HIS A 127 4.59 -1.16 4.47
N TYR A 128 4.48 -0.92 5.79
CA TYR A 128 3.59 0.10 6.36
C TYR A 128 4.30 1.21 7.14
N GLY A 129 5.63 1.13 7.26
CA GLY A 129 6.43 2.02 8.09
C GLY A 129 7.19 3.11 7.34
N PHE A 130 8.46 3.29 7.72
CA PHE A 130 9.28 4.42 7.24
C PHE A 130 9.44 4.46 5.72
N HIS A 131 9.53 3.31 5.05
CA HIS A 131 9.59 3.25 3.58
C HIS A 131 8.30 3.78 2.95
N ALA A 132 7.14 3.27 3.39
CA ALA A 132 5.83 3.69 2.89
C ALA A 132 5.58 5.18 3.10
N TRP A 133 5.83 5.68 4.31
CA TRP A 133 5.62 7.10 4.62
C TRP A 133 6.63 8.00 3.93
N SER A 134 7.84 7.52 3.64
CA SER A 134 8.80 8.26 2.80
C SER A 134 8.30 8.51 1.38
N ILE A 135 7.58 7.54 0.79
CA ILE A 135 6.93 7.71 -0.51
C ILE A 135 5.96 8.91 -0.47
N TYR A 136 5.10 8.97 0.53
CA TYR A 136 4.14 10.07 0.68
C TYR A 136 4.81 11.41 0.96
N VAL A 137 5.85 11.39 1.79
CA VAL A 137 6.57 12.59 2.21
C VAL A 137 7.38 13.20 1.08
N VAL A 138 7.96 12.41 0.17
CA VAL A 138 8.61 12.96 -1.04
C VAL A 138 7.65 13.81 -1.86
N THR A 139 6.46 13.28 -2.13
CA THR A 139 5.44 14.04 -2.87
C THR A 139 4.93 15.23 -2.06
N GLY A 140 4.57 15.03 -0.79
CA GLY A 140 4.04 16.07 0.09
C GLY A 140 5.02 17.21 0.33
N LEU A 141 6.28 16.91 0.61
CA LEU A 141 7.33 17.91 0.83
C LEU A 141 7.62 18.71 -0.45
N SER A 142 7.67 18.03 -1.60
CA SER A 142 7.88 18.70 -2.87
C SER A 142 6.75 19.70 -3.17
N LEU A 143 5.49 19.28 -2.99
CA LEU A 143 4.33 20.15 -3.20
C LEU A 143 4.30 21.31 -2.19
N ALA A 144 4.48 21.03 -0.89
CA ALA A 144 4.45 22.04 0.18
C ALA A 144 5.58 23.07 0.01
N TYR A 145 6.79 22.60 -0.26
CA TYR A 145 7.95 23.50 -0.41
C TYR A 145 7.72 24.50 -1.53
N TYR A 146 7.30 24.05 -2.73
CA TYR A 146 7.08 24.96 -3.85
C TYR A 146 5.84 25.83 -3.67
N ALA A 147 4.77 25.31 -3.09
CA ALA A 147 3.57 26.09 -2.85
C ALA A 147 3.82 27.22 -1.83
N TYR A 148 4.42 26.92 -0.71
CA TYR A 148 4.53 27.88 0.39
C TYR A 148 5.77 28.77 0.32
N THR A 149 6.88 28.29 -0.26
CA THR A 149 8.08 29.12 -0.42
C THR A 149 8.15 29.86 -1.75
N ARG A 150 7.48 29.38 -2.79
CA ARG A 150 7.53 29.92 -4.17
C ARG A 150 6.20 30.44 -4.68
N GLY A 151 5.10 30.25 -3.92
CA GLY A 151 3.75 30.66 -4.33
C GLY A 151 3.21 29.88 -5.53
N MET A 152 3.71 28.66 -5.79
CA MET A 152 3.28 27.84 -6.92
C MET A 152 1.97 27.11 -6.62
N PRO A 153 1.15 26.77 -7.63
CA PRO A 153 -0.06 25.99 -7.43
C PRO A 153 0.23 24.61 -6.84
N LEU A 154 -0.69 24.06 -6.06
CA LEU A 154 -0.62 22.69 -5.55
C LEU A 154 -0.96 21.67 -6.65
N THR A 155 -0.08 21.55 -7.66
CA THR A 155 -0.17 20.59 -8.77
C THR A 155 1.14 19.81 -8.88
N ILE A 156 1.07 18.62 -9.48
CA ILE A 156 2.26 17.74 -9.62
C ILE A 156 3.34 18.42 -10.46
N ARG A 157 2.95 19.11 -11.54
CA ARG A 157 3.86 19.85 -12.43
C ARG A 157 4.68 20.91 -11.69
N SER A 158 4.11 21.53 -10.66
CA SER A 158 4.78 22.57 -9.88
C SER A 158 6.07 22.06 -9.23
N ALA A 159 6.08 20.80 -8.78
CA ALA A 159 7.25 20.17 -8.19
C ALA A 159 8.41 19.95 -9.19
N LEU A 160 8.13 19.87 -10.50
CA LEU A 160 9.13 19.66 -11.54
C LEU A 160 9.55 20.95 -12.25
N THR A 161 8.85 22.06 -12.04
CA THR A 161 9.19 23.36 -12.66
C THR A 161 10.65 23.80 -12.44
N PRO A 162 11.30 23.55 -11.26
CA PRO A 162 12.72 23.90 -11.06
C PRO A 162 13.71 23.16 -11.96
N LEU A 163 13.33 22.02 -12.50
CA LEU A 163 14.16 21.27 -13.46
C LEU A 163 13.88 21.68 -14.91
N PHE A 164 12.61 21.84 -15.27
CA PHE A 164 12.19 21.95 -16.65
C PHE A 164 11.65 23.32 -17.04
N GLY A 165 11.54 24.25 -16.07
CA GLY A 165 11.14 25.63 -16.33
C GLY A 165 9.82 25.76 -17.08
N ASN A 166 9.83 26.55 -18.15
CA ASN A 166 8.64 26.85 -18.97
C ASN A 166 8.02 25.62 -19.68
N LEU A 167 8.75 24.50 -19.83
CA LEU A 167 8.17 23.26 -20.38
C LEU A 167 7.01 22.75 -19.52
N MET A 168 7.01 23.05 -18.22
CA MET A 168 5.92 22.66 -17.32
C MET A 168 4.65 23.51 -17.48
N ASN A 169 4.72 24.63 -18.16
CA ASN A 169 3.52 25.46 -18.47
C ASN A 169 2.74 24.96 -19.68
N GLY A 170 3.29 24.02 -20.45
CA GLY A 170 2.71 23.47 -21.67
C GLY A 170 2.31 22.00 -21.57
N PHE A 171 2.37 21.30 -22.69
CA PHE A 171 1.97 19.91 -22.85
C PHE A 171 2.62 18.97 -21.84
N PHE A 172 3.93 19.08 -21.60
CA PHE A 172 4.65 18.21 -20.66
C PHE A 172 4.13 18.36 -19.22
N GLY A 173 3.79 19.57 -18.78
CA GLY A 173 3.18 19.79 -17.47
C GLY A 173 1.80 19.12 -17.37
N HIS A 174 0.99 19.17 -18.43
CA HIS A 174 -0.28 18.45 -18.46
C HIS A 174 -0.09 16.93 -18.39
N VAL A 175 0.90 16.38 -19.10
CA VAL A 175 1.24 14.94 -19.01
C VAL A 175 1.59 14.55 -17.59
N VAL A 176 2.43 15.33 -16.90
CA VAL A 176 2.84 15.08 -15.51
C VAL A 176 1.63 15.08 -14.55
N ASP A 177 0.73 16.06 -14.66
CA ASP A 177 -0.48 16.11 -13.84
C ASP A 177 -1.41 14.93 -14.13
N VAL A 178 -1.57 14.55 -15.41
CA VAL A 178 -2.38 13.39 -15.81
C VAL A 178 -1.79 12.09 -15.26
N LEU A 179 -0.47 11.92 -15.27
CA LEU A 179 0.19 10.75 -14.65
C LEU A 179 -0.14 10.67 -13.15
N GLY A 180 -0.10 11.78 -12.43
CA GLY A 180 -0.50 11.83 -11.02
C GLY A 180 -1.97 11.46 -10.80
N VAL A 181 -2.88 11.94 -11.66
CA VAL A 181 -4.31 11.59 -11.57
C VAL A 181 -4.56 10.13 -11.92
N VAL A 182 -3.89 9.59 -12.96
CA VAL A 182 -4.00 8.17 -13.33
C VAL A 182 -3.51 7.28 -12.19
N ALA A 183 -2.35 7.60 -11.61
CA ALA A 183 -1.83 6.89 -10.45
C ALA A 183 -2.83 6.94 -9.28
N THR A 184 -3.37 8.13 -8.95
CA THR A 184 -4.38 8.29 -7.89
C THR A 184 -5.62 7.43 -8.12
N ILE A 185 -6.18 7.44 -9.34
CA ILE A 185 -7.36 6.62 -9.67
C ILE A 185 -7.07 5.15 -9.42
N LEU A 186 -5.95 4.64 -9.93
CA LEU A 186 -5.61 3.22 -9.82
C LEU A 186 -5.25 2.82 -8.39
N GLY A 187 -4.54 3.66 -7.64
CA GLY A 187 -4.25 3.44 -6.22
C GLY A 187 -5.52 3.42 -5.36
N VAL A 188 -6.39 4.41 -5.52
CA VAL A 188 -7.69 4.47 -4.82
C VAL A 188 -8.57 3.29 -5.23
N SER A 189 -8.53 2.85 -6.51
CA SER A 189 -9.32 1.72 -6.98
C SER A 189 -8.96 0.42 -6.27
N VAL A 190 -7.68 0.14 -6.04
CA VAL A 190 -7.22 -1.03 -5.27
C VAL A 190 -7.73 -0.95 -3.82
N THR A 191 -7.58 0.22 -3.18
CA THR A 191 -8.05 0.45 -1.82
C THR A 191 -9.56 0.20 -1.68
N ILE A 192 -10.35 0.77 -2.58
CA ILE A 192 -11.81 0.58 -2.58
C ILE A 192 -12.16 -0.88 -2.90
N GLY A 193 -11.48 -1.53 -3.83
CA GLY A 193 -11.70 -2.94 -4.16
C GLY A 193 -11.55 -3.86 -2.95
N PHE A 194 -10.42 -3.80 -2.26
CA PHE A 194 -10.20 -4.57 -1.03
C PHE A 194 -11.20 -4.22 0.07
N GLY A 195 -11.48 -2.94 0.26
CA GLY A 195 -12.43 -2.51 1.28
C GLY A 195 -13.86 -2.93 1.00
N VAL A 196 -14.30 -2.91 -0.27
CA VAL A 196 -15.62 -3.46 -0.68
C VAL A 196 -15.68 -4.95 -0.37
N SER A 197 -14.61 -5.71 -0.70
CA SER A 197 -14.54 -7.13 -0.39
C SER A 197 -14.66 -7.38 1.13
N GLN A 198 -13.93 -6.61 1.95
CA GLN A 198 -14.03 -6.71 3.42
C GLN A 198 -15.42 -6.30 3.94
N PHE A 199 -16.02 -5.26 3.37
CA PHE A 199 -17.37 -4.83 3.70
C PHE A 199 -18.41 -5.93 3.42
N ILE A 200 -18.31 -6.60 2.27
CA ILE A 200 -19.20 -7.71 1.89
C ILE A 200 -19.02 -8.91 2.84
N ASN A 201 -17.78 -9.28 3.19
CA ASN A 201 -17.53 -10.32 4.20
C ASN A 201 -18.19 -9.98 5.56
N GLY A 202 -18.01 -8.76 6.04
CA GLY A 202 -18.64 -8.32 7.28
C GLY A 202 -20.16 -8.28 7.21
N LEU A 203 -20.71 -7.85 6.08
CA LEU A 203 -22.17 -7.86 5.87
C LEU A 203 -22.73 -9.29 5.86
N TYR A 204 -22.03 -10.23 5.20
CA TYR A 204 -22.38 -11.63 5.23
C TYR A 204 -22.35 -12.22 6.64
N ALA A 205 -21.30 -11.93 7.41
CA ALA A 205 -21.16 -12.39 8.79
C ALA A 205 -22.31 -11.94 9.70
N ILE A 206 -22.93 -10.75 9.44
CA ILE A 206 -24.06 -10.25 10.23
C ILE A 206 -25.40 -10.77 9.73
N THR A 207 -25.58 -10.83 8.39
CA THR A 207 -26.91 -11.01 7.78
C THR A 207 -27.15 -12.42 7.23
N GLY A 208 -26.09 -13.18 6.96
CA GLY A 208 -26.17 -14.48 6.29
C GLY A 208 -26.65 -14.41 4.83
N MET A 209 -26.53 -13.24 4.18
CA MET A 209 -26.99 -13.04 2.79
C MET A 209 -26.10 -13.79 1.79
N GLU A 210 -26.46 -15.01 1.40
CA GLU A 210 -25.68 -15.84 0.49
C GLU A 210 -25.54 -15.24 -0.93
N TRP A 211 -26.50 -14.46 -1.42
CA TRP A 211 -26.49 -13.89 -2.77
C TRP A 211 -25.34 -12.87 -3.02
N ILE A 212 -24.72 -12.34 -1.96
CA ILE A 212 -23.56 -11.46 -2.08
C ILE A 212 -22.23 -12.23 -2.10
N MET A 213 -22.27 -13.54 -1.86
CA MET A 213 -21.11 -14.41 -1.77
C MET A 213 -21.02 -15.36 -2.95
N ASP A 214 -19.82 -15.82 -3.25
CA ASP A 214 -19.54 -17.00 -4.04
C ASP A 214 -19.32 -18.18 -3.10
N MET A 215 -20.20 -19.19 -3.22
CA MET A 215 -20.21 -20.40 -2.38
C MET A 215 -19.57 -21.59 -3.08
N SER A 216 -18.97 -21.42 -4.26
CA SER A 216 -18.42 -22.52 -5.07
C SER A 216 -17.07 -23.05 -4.58
N GLY A 217 -16.35 -22.28 -3.78
CA GLY A 217 -15.03 -22.62 -3.22
C GLY A 217 -15.09 -23.36 -1.89
N ASN A 218 -13.92 -23.64 -1.31
CA ASN A 218 -13.80 -24.28 0.01
C ASN A 218 -14.28 -23.39 1.17
N ALA A 219 -14.32 -22.09 0.98
CA ALA A 219 -14.85 -21.10 1.91
C ALA A 219 -15.65 -20.04 1.15
N PRO A 220 -16.69 -19.43 1.76
CA PRO A 220 -17.43 -18.33 1.15
C PRO A 220 -16.50 -17.14 0.87
N GLU A 221 -16.54 -16.61 -0.35
CA GLU A 221 -15.83 -15.42 -0.74
C GLU A 221 -16.79 -14.38 -1.34
N PRO A 222 -16.48 -13.07 -1.31
CA PRO A 222 -17.32 -12.04 -1.92
C PRO A 222 -17.54 -12.29 -3.41
N GLY A 223 -18.78 -12.58 -3.79
CA GLY A 223 -19.17 -12.80 -5.17
C GLY A 223 -19.20 -11.50 -5.98
N LYS A 224 -19.07 -11.58 -7.32
CA LYS A 224 -19.09 -10.39 -8.21
C LYS A 224 -20.35 -9.54 -8.03
N VAL A 225 -21.51 -10.17 -7.83
CA VAL A 225 -22.77 -9.45 -7.60
C VAL A 225 -22.69 -8.64 -6.31
N GLY A 226 -22.19 -9.25 -5.23
CA GLY A 226 -21.97 -8.60 -3.95
C GLY A 226 -20.98 -7.44 -4.06
N LEU A 227 -19.82 -7.67 -4.72
CA LEU A 227 -18.80 -6.64 -4.94
C LEU A 227 -19.34 -5.43 -5.71
N ILE A 228 -20.10 -5.64 -6.78
CA ILE A 228 -20.69 -4.55 -7.57
C ILE A 228 -21.79 -3.83 -6.78
N ALA A 229 -22.66 -4.57 -6.07
CA ALA A 229 -23.69 -3.95 -5.23
C ALA A 229 -23.07 -3.10 -4.12
N GLY A 230 -22.06 -3.63 -3.40
CA GLY A 230 -21.32 -2.89 -2.39
C GLY A 230 -20.61 -1.67 -2.96
N LEU A 231 -19.97 -1.80 -4.12
CA LEU A 231 -19.32 -0.69 -4.83
C LEU A 231 -20.31 0.43 -5.15
N ILE A 232 -21.48 0.12 -5.68
CA ILE A 232 -22.51 1.12 -6.03
C ILE A 232 -22.96 1.88 -4.77
N VAL A 233 -23.21 1.17 -3.67
CA VAL A 233 -23.62 1.79 -2.39
C VAL A 233 -22.51 2.71 -1.87
N ILE A 234 -21.29 2.20 -1.77
CA ILE A 234 -20.16 2.95 -1.22
C ILE A 234 -19.82 4.16 -2.08
N MET A 235 -19.74 4.00 -3.39
CA MET A 235 -19.42 5.10 -4.30
C MET A 235 -20.55 6.12 -4.40
N GLY A 236 -21.82 5.67 -4.32
CA GLY A 236 -22.97 6.57 -4.22
C GLY A 236 -22.89 7.48 -2.99
N LEU A 237 -22.63 6.91 -1.81
CA LEU A 237 -22.41 7.65 -0.56
C LEU A 237 -21.19 8.57 -0.65
N SER A 238 -20.11 8.11 -1.28
CA SER A 238 -18.87 8.89 -1.45
C SER A 238 -19.08 10.11 -2.37
N ILE A 239 -19.83 9.96 -3.45
CA ILE A 239 -20.18 11.07 -4.34
C ILE A 239 -21.07 12.09 -3.59
N ILE A 240 -22.06 11.63 -2.84
CA ILE A 240 -22.91 12.50 -2.00
C ILE A 240 -22.05 13.25 -0.97
N SER A 241 -21.11 12.55 -0.29
CA SER A 241 -20.18 13.16 0.65
C SER A 241 -19.31 14.23 -0.03
N ALA A 242 -18.68 13.91 -1.16
CA ALA A 242 -17.83 14.82 -1.93
C ALA A 242 -18.61 16.07 -2.41
N VAL A 243 -19.87 15.90 -2.80
CA VAL A 243 -20.74 17.01 -3.23
C VAL A 243 -21.18 17.89 -2.05
N SER A 244 -21.43 17.30 -0.87
CA SER A 244 -21.82 18.06 0.34
C SER A 244 -20.72 18.97 0.90
N GLY A 245 -19.47 18.70 0.49
CA GLY A 245 -18.29 19.50 0.82
C GLY A 245 -17.53 19.04 2.07
N VAL A 246 -16.25 19.41 2.10
CA VAL A 246 -15.26 18.99 3.12
C VAL A 246 -15.67 19.38 4.56
N GLY A 247 -16.37 20.50 4.72
CA GLY A 247 -16.66 21.07 6.05
C GLY A 247 -17.71 20.33 6.88
N ARG A 248 -18.55 19.50 6.26
CA ARG A 248 -19.64 18.79 6.97
C ARG A 248 -19.52 17.29 6.89
N GLY A 249 -19.60 16.67 5.70
CA GLY A 249 -19.61 15.23 5.53
C GLY A 249 -18.30 14.59 5.97
N VAL A 250 -17.18 14.98 5.37
CA VAL A 250 -15.85 14.41 5.62
C VAL A 250 -15.44 14.53 7.08
N LYS A 251 -15.66 15.70 7.71
CA LYS A 251 -15.27 15.94 9.12
C LYS A 251 -15.99 15.00 10.10
N TYR A 252 -17.32 14.85 9.95
CA TYR A 252 -18.08 14.00 10.87
C TYR A 252 -17.74 12.53 10.71
N LEU A 253 -17.58 12.05 9.46
CA LEU A 253 -17.19 10.68 9.19
C LEU A 253 -15.77 10.39 9.68
N SER A 254 -14.81 11.30 9.48
CA SER A 254 -13.44 11.13 9.98
C SER A 254 -13.37 11.06 11.51
N ASN A 255 -14.16 11.89 12.21
CA ASN A 255 -14.24 11.82 13.66
C ASN A 255 -14.86 10.48 14.13
N LEU A 256 -15.90 10.02 13.45
CA LEU A 256 -16.51 8.71 13.72
C LEU A 256 -15.50 7.58 13.50
N ASN A 257 -14.76 7.60 12.40
CA ASN A 257 -13.70 6.64 12.11
C ASN A 257 -12.68 6.57 13.25
N LEU A 258 -12.21 7.71 13.74
CA LEU A 258 -11.25 7.76 14.85
C LEU A 258 -11.81 7.11 16.11
N VAL A 259 -13.04 7.46 16.48
CA VAL A 259 -13.69 6.90 17.70
C VAL A 259 -13.87 5.38 17.57
N LEU A 260 -14.43 4.91 16.45
CA LEU A 260 -14.64 3.48 16.22
C LEU A 260 -13.33 2.70 16.15
N SER A 261 -12.28 3.29 15.55
CA SER A 261 -10.93 2.69 15.52
C SER A 261 -10.34 2.55 16.92
N LEU A 262 -10.49 3.56 17.78
CA LEU A 262 -10.04 3.49 19.16
C LEU A 262 -10.81 2.46 19.98
N ILE A 263 -12.11 2.30 19.73
CA ILE A 263 -12.91 1.24 20.36
C ILE A 263 -12.41 -0.13 19.92
N LEU A 264 -12.21 -0.35 18.61
CA LEU A 264 -11.70 -1.61 18.09
C LEU A 264 -10.32 -1.95 18.68
N LEU A 265 -9.41 -0.98 18.69
CA LEU A 265 -8.09 -1.15 19.29
C LEU A 265 -8.19 -1.52 20.78
N SER A 266 -9.08 -0.85 21.53
CA SER A 266 -9.32 -1.14 22.95
C SER A 266 -9.84 -2.56 23.16
N VAL A 267 -10.71 -3.06 22.28
CA VAL A 267 -11.18 -4.44 22.32
C VAL A 267 -10.03 -5.43 22.15
N PHE A 268 -9.15 -5.23 21.18
CA PHE A 268 -7.98 -6.08 21.00
C PHE A 268 -6.97 -5.97 22.16
N ILE A 269 -6.83 -4.80 22.80
CA ILE A 269 -5.99 -4.64 24.01
C ILE A 269 -6.56 -5.42 25.20
N ILE A 270 -7.88 -5.41 25.35
CA ILE A 270 -8.55 -6.01 26.53
C ILE A 270 -8.75 -7.52 26.36
N PHE A 271 -9.18 -7.96 25.20
CA PHE A 271 -9.57 -9.34 24.92
C PHE A 271 -8.55 -10.13 24.11
N GLY A 272 -7.59 -9.46 23.46
CA GLY A 272 -6.55 -10.08 22.66
C GLY A 272 -5.26 -10.36 23.44
N SER A 273 -4.20 -10.73 22.73
CA SER A 273 -2.91 -11.11 23.27
C SER A 273 -1.97 -9.91 23.46
N PHE A 274 -2.38 -8.92 24.27
CA PHE A 274 -1.69 -7.63 24.37
C PHE A 274 -0.22 -7.73 24.78
N LEU A 275 0.13 -8.60 25.74
CA LEU A 275 1.52 -8.75 26.19
C LEU A 275 2.40 -9.36 25.08
N PHE A 276 1.88 -10.36 24.37
CA PHE A 276 2.54 -10.93 23.20
C PHE A 276 2.72 -9.88 22.09
N ALA A 277 1.68 -9.10 21.82
CA ALA A 277 1.73 -8.00 20.85
C ALA A 277 2.79 -6.95 21.22
N MET A 278 2.88 -6.53 22.49
CA MET A 278 3.85 -5.52 22.92
C MET A 278 5.29 -6.03 22.90
N SER A 279 5.53 -7.28 23.30
CA SER A 279 6.87 -7.88 23.16
C SER A 279 7.29 -7.98 21.69
N THR A 280 6.37 -8.41 20.81
CA THR A 280 6.57 -8.46 19.36
C THR A 280 6.82 -7.09 18.77
N TYR A 281 6.08 -6.06 19.21
CA TYR A 281 6.27 -4.68 18.74
C TYR A 281 7.71 -4.21 18.98
N VAL A 282 8.22 -4.41 20.18
CA VAL A 282 9.58 -3.94 20.54
C VAL A 282 10.65 -4.72 19.79
N SER A 283 10.57 -6.07 19.80
CA SER A 283 11.59 -6.91 19.12
C SER A 283 11.59 -6.65 17.60
N ALA A 284 10.41 -6.62 16.98
CA ALA A 284 10.29 -6.40 15.55
C ALA A 284 10.69 -4.98 15.12
N LEU A 285 10.46 -3.96 15.96
CA LEU A 285 10.93 -2.60 15.65
C LEU A 285 12.47 -2.53 15.62
N LEU A 286 13.13 -3.18 16.59
CA LEU A 286 14.59 -3.27 16.61
C LEU A 286 15.11 -4.05 15.41
N ASP A 287 14.50 -5.18 15.10
CA ASP A 287 14.84 -6.03 13.97
C ASP A 287 14.64 -5.29 12.63
N TYR A 288 13.54 -4.55 12.46
CA TYR A 288 13.30 -3.70 11.29
C TYR A 288 14.38 -2.62 11.12
N ILE A 289 14.77 -1.95 12.21
CA ILE A 289 15.82 -0.91 12.18
C ILE A 289 17.17 -1.53 11.82
N MET A 290 17.53 -2.68 12.38
CA MET A 290 18.78 -3.38 12.06
C MET A 290 18.85 -3.82 10.60
N HIS A 291 17.71 -4.20 10.01
CA HIS A 291 17.61 -4.62 8.61
C HIS A 291 17.21 -3.52 7.64
N PHE A 292 17.13 -2.26 8.09
CA PHE A 292 16.62 -1.16 7.27
C PHE A 292 17.39 -0.98 5.96
N LEU A 293 18.72 -1.12 5.97
CA LEU A 293 19.56 -1.03 4.77
C LEU A 293 19.29 -2.17 3.78
N SER A 294 19.22 -3.41 4.27
CA SER A 294 18.93 -4.57 3.41
C SER A 294 17.53 -4.50 2.83
N LEU A 295 16.52 -4.12 3.61
CA LEU A 295 15.15 -3.91 3.15
C LEU A 295 15.04 -2.79 2.11
N SER A 296 15.93 -1.78 2.17
CA SER A 296 15.95 -0.65 1.23
C SER A 296 16.60 -0.97 -0.12
N PHE A 297 17.60 -1.88 -0.15
CA PHE A 297 18.47 -2.03 -1.32
C PHE A 297 18.68 -3.46 -1.79
N TRP A 298 18.22 -4.46 -1.03
CA TRP A 298 18.33 -5.85 -1.46
C TRP A 298 17.16 -6.20 -2.39
N ALA A 299 17.44 -6.24 -3.68
CA ALA A 299 16.46 -6.47 -4.71
C ALA A 299 16.81 -7.71 -5.53
N TYR A 300 15.83 -8.61 -5.66
CA TYR A 300 15.97 -9.83 -6.44
C TYR A 300 15.63 -9.58 -7.91
N GLY A 301 16.38 -10.26 -8.80
CA GLY A 301 16.10 -10.29 -10.24
C GLY A 301 15.40 -11.58 -10.67
N PRO A 302 14.80 -11.59 -11.86
CA PRO A 302 14.18 -12.80 -12.40
C PRO A 302 15.23 -13.87 -12.68
N GLN A 303 14.98 -15.10 -12.26
CA GLN A 303 15.83 -16.24 -12.58
C GLN A 303 15.53 -16.72 -14.00
N SER A 304 16.55 -16.72 -14.86
CA SER A 304 16.42 -17.24 -16.23
C SER A 304 16.38 -18.77 -16.25
N ALA A 305 15.74 -19.36 -17.26
CA ALA A 305 15.71 -20.81 -17.44
C ALA A 305 17.12 -21.40 -17.59
N SER A 306 18.05 -20.66 -18.23
CA SER A 306 19.45 -21.08 -18.37
C SER A 306 20.18 -21.10 -17.01
N ASN A 307 19.98 -20.07 -16.18
CA ASN A 307 20.60 -20.03 -14.85
C ASN A 307 20.04 -21.14 -13.94
N PHE A 308 18.74 -21.36 -13.99
CA PHE A 308 18.13 -22.47 -13.26
C PHE A 308 18.70 -23.81 -13.71
N ALA A 309 18.69 -24.10 -15.01
CA ALA A 309 19.18 -25.35 -15.56
C ALA A 309 20.66 -25.61 -15.24
N SER A 310 21.51 -24.57 -15.27
CA SER A 310 22.93 -24.68 -14.94
C SER A 310 23.21 -24.98 -13.46
N ALA A 311 22.28 -24.66 -12.58
CA ALA A 311 22.38 -24.93 -11.14
C ALA A 311 21.84 -26.32 -10.75
N LEU A 312 21.24 -27.07 -11.69
CA LEU A 312 20.66 -28.38 -11.41
C LEU A 312 21.73 -29.48 -11.35
N PRO A 313 21.51 -30.52 -10.52
CA PRO A 313 22.22 -31.78 -10.63
C PRO A 313 22.06 -32.37 -12.05
N SER A 314 23.09 -33.03 -12.55
CA SER A 314 23.11 -33.59 -13.94
C SER A 314 21.90 -34.50 -14.22
N ALA A 315 21.45 -35.27 -13.23
CA ALA A 315 20.28 -36.15 -13.36
C ALA A 315 18.97 -35.38 -13.58
N ALA A 316 18.86 -34.14 -13.09
CA ALA A 316 17.66 -33.31 -13.20
C ALA A 316 17.66 -32.37 -14.43
N MET A 317 18.84 -32.10 -15.03
CA MET A 317 18.97 -31.18 -16.16
C MET A 317 18.02 -31.48 -17.35
N PRO A 318 17.79 -32.74 -17.76
CA PRO A 318 16.86 -33.03 -18.86
C PRO A 318 15.41 -32.60 -18.56
N MET A 319 15.05 -32.44 -17.29
CA MET A 319 13.70 -32.08 -16.84
C MET A 319 13.61 -30.62 -16.35
N ALA A 320 14.64 -29.79 -16.61
CA ALA A 320 14.73 -28.42 -16.09
C ALA A 320 13.48 -27.58 -16.37
N GLY A 321 12.92 -27.69 -17.59
CA GLY A 321 11.69 -26.97 -17.97
C GLY A 321 10.47 -27.33 -17.12
N ASP A 322 10.28 -28.61 -16.86
CA ASP A 322 9.13 -29.11 -16.09
C ASP A 322 9.26 -28.80 -14.59
N LEU A 323 10.50 -28.82 -14.07
CA LEU A 323 10.79 -28.62 -12.67
C LEU A 323 10.79 -27.14 -12.25
N MET A 324 11.13 -26.22 -13.17
CA MET A 324 11.35 -24.81 -12.85
C MET A 324 10.10 -24.14 -12.26
N ALA A 325 8.94 -24.39 -12.83
CA ALA A 325 7.70 -23.74 -12.39
C ALA A 325 7.38 -24.02 -10.91
N GLY A 326 7.48 -25.29 -10.50
CA GLY A 326 7.26 -25.72 -9.11
C GLY A 326 8.41 -25.29 -8.20
N ALA A 327 9.67 -25.46 -8.61
CA ALA A 327 10.85 -25.10 -7.82
C ALA A 327 10.95 -23.60 -7.55
N THR A 328 10.38 -22.75 -8.41
CA THR A 328 10.35 -21.27 -8.26
C THR A 328 9.03 -20.74 -7.69
N ASN A 329 8.14 -21.60 -7.18
CA ASN A 329 6.89 -21.15 -6.55
C ASN A 329 7.15 -20.68 -5.09
N PRO A 330 6.96 -19.39 -4.76
CA PRO A 330 7.26 -18.85 -3.44
C PRO A 330 6.21 -19.22 -2.37
N TRP A 331 5.07 -19.75 -2.78
CA TRP A 331 3.95 -20.07 -1.89
C TRP A 331 3.92 -21.55 -1.49
N GLY A 332 4.80 -22.37 -2.06
CA GLY A 332 4.90 -23.79 -1.80
C GLY A 332 6.06 -24.14 -0.85
N SER A 333 5.85 -25.17 -0.03
CA SER A 333 6.94 -25.84 0.70
C SER A 333 7.66 -26.84 -0.20
N PHE A 334 8.80 -27.38 0.24
CA PHE A 334 9.48 -28.48 -0.44
C PHE A 334 8.55 -29.69 -0.64
N GLU A 335 7.76 -30.05 0.38
CA GLU A 335 6.79 -31.14 0.25
C GLU A 335 5.66 -30.80 -0.75
N GLY A 336 5.20 -29.56 -0.77
CA GLY A 336 4.26 -29.09 -1.79
C GLY A 336 4.83 -29.12 -3.21
N PHE A 337 6.14 -28.80 -3.37
CA PHE A 337 6.84 -28.97 -4.63
C PHE A 337 6.85 -30.45 -5.04
N LYS A 338 7.22 -31.36 -4.15
CA LYS A 338 7.25 -32.81 -4.43
C LYS A 338 5.88 -33.36 -4.80
N SER A 339 4.84 -32.97 -4.10
CA SER A 339 3.47 -33.46 -4.35
C SER A 339 2.92 -33.05 -5.72
N GLY A 340 3.46 -32.00 -6.35
CA GLY A 340 3.09 -31.57 -7.70
C GLY A 340 3.88 -32.25 -8.82
N LEU A 341 4.83 -33.14 -8.50
CA LEU A 341 5.70 -33.78 -9.49
C LEU A 341 5.09 -35.09 -10.02
N ASN A 342 5.41 -35.39 -11.27
CA ASN A 342 5.08 -36.68 -11.88
C ASN A 342 6.05 -37.80 -11.41
N GLU A 343 5.71 -39.06 -11.71
CA GLU A 343 6.50 -40.23 -11.30
C GLU A 343 7.96 -40.19 -11.79
N ASN A 344 8.20 -39.69 -13.02
CA ASN A 344 9.55 -39.58 -13.58
C ASN A 344 10.40 -38.58 -12.79
N ALA A 345 9.84 -37.46 -12.38
CA ALA A 345 10.52 -36.49 -11.56
C ALA A 345 10.76 -37.01 -10.12
N LEU A 346 9.79 -37.70 -9.53
CA LEU A 346 9.94 -38.33 -8.21
C LEU A 346 11.02 -39.43 -8.20
N ALA A 347 11.24 -40.12 -9.32
CA ALA A 347 12.30 -41.12 -9.48
C ALA A 347 13.74 -40.54 -9.34
N LEU A 348 13.92 -39.20 -9.41
CA LEU A 348 15.20 -38.53 -9.13
C LEU A 348 15.65 -38.68 -7.68
N GLY A 349 14.74 -38.99 -6.77
CA GLY A 349 15.02 -39.15 -5.34
C GLY A 349 15.12 -37.84 -4.55
N ASP A 350 14.86 -37.92 -3.26
CA ASP A 350 14.70 -36.74 -2.37
C ASP A 350 15.94 -35.81 -2.35
N ALA A 351 17.14 -36.36 -2.34
CA ALA A 351 18.37 -35.55 -2.32
C ALA A 351 18.53 -34.70 -3.58
N THR A 352 18.21 -35.27 -4.77
CA THR A 352 18.25 -34.54 -6.04
C THR A 352 17.13 -33.49 -6.10
N LEU A 353 15.92 -33.85 -5.64
CA LEU A 353 14.78 -32.92 -5.60
C LEU A 353 15.02 -31.77 -4.64
N ALA A 354 15.67 -32.00 -3.49
CA ALA A 354 16.07 -30.92 -2.58
C ALA A 354 17.04 -29.95 -3.27
N ALA A 355 18.06 -30.47 -3.99
CA ALA A 355 18.99 -29.62 -4.75
C ALA A 355 18.29 -28.86 -5.89
N VAL A 356 17.29 -29.45 -6.54
CA VAL A 356 16.43 -28.76 -7.54
C VAL A 356 15.63 -27.65 -6.88
N TYR A 357 15.03 -27.91 -5.74
CA TYR A 357 14.27 -26.90 -4.98
C TYR A 357 15.18 -25.75 -4.55
N ASP A 358 16.38 -26.04 -4.06
CA ASP A 358 17.37 -25.03 -3.69
C ASP A 358 17.82 -24.20 -4.90
N ALA A 359 18.03 -24.83 -6.07
CA ALA A 359 18.34 -24.12 -7.31
C ALA A 359 17.27 -23.13 -7.73
N GLY A 360 16.01 -23.35 -7.34
CA GLY A 360 14.88 -22.44 -7.56
C GLY A 360 14.78 -21.25 -6.59
N ASN A 361 15.67 -21.14 -5.60
CA ASN A 361 15.56 -20.14 -4.53
C ASN A 361 15.55 -18.69 -5.03
N GLU A 362 16.44 -18.32 -5.97
CA GLU A 362 16.44 -16.97 -6.57
C GLU A 362 15.09 -16.63 -7.20
N GLY A 363 14.53 -17.58 -7.96
CA GLY A 363 13.23 -17.41 -8.60
C GLY A 363 12.09 -17.27 -7.58
N ARG A 364 12.13 -18.02 -6.48
CA ARG A 364 11.16 -17.88 -5.39
C ARG A 364 11.27 -16.53 -4.72
N GLN A 365 12.47 -16.07 -4.39
CA GLN A 365 12.72 -14.76 -3.77
C GLN A 365 12.24 -13.61 -4.67
N PHE A 366 12.56 -13.66 -5.96
CA PHE A 366 12.10 -12.68 -6.94
C PHE A 366 10.57 -12.65 -7.04
N LYS A 367 9.93 -13.82 -7.20
CA LYS A 367 8.46 -13.91 -7.33
C LYS A 367 7.75 -13.43 -6.05
N TRP A 368 8.30 -13.79 -4.88
CA TRP A 368 7.77 -13.29 -3.60
C TRP A 368 7.87 -11.76 -3.51
N GLN A 369 9.06 -11.20 -3.77
CA GLN A 369 9.30 -9.76 -3.67
C GLN A 369 8.43 -8.97 -4.66
N SER A 370 8.29 -9.48 -5.89
CA SER A 370 7.46 -8.87 -6.93
C SER A 370 5.98 -8.87 -6.56
N ALA A 371 5.49 -9.99 -6.02
CA ALA A 371 4.08 -10.14 -5.68
C ALA A 371 3.71 -9.44 -4.36
N TRP A 372 4.67 -9.21 -3.48
CA TRP A 372 4.41 -8.66 -2.14
C TRP A 372 5.02 -7.27 -1.94
N THR A 373 6.33 -7.16 -1.75
CA THR A 373 6.97 -5.86 -1.44
C THR A 373 6.75 -4.84 -2.56
N THR A 374 6.97 -5.25 -3.81
CA THR A 374 6.81 -4.36 -4.96
C THR A 374 5.36 -3.95 -5.18
N PHE A 375 4.41 -4.85 -4.93
CA PHE A 375 2.98 -4.53 -4.94
C PHE A 375 2.66 -3.40 -3.95
N TYR A 376 3.09 -3.51 -2.66
CA TYR A 376 2.84 -2.47 -1.67
C TYR A 376 3.48 -1.14 -2.05
N TRP A 377 4.72 -1.16 -2.53
CA TRP A 377 5.40 0.07 -2.89
C TRP A 377 4.81 0.73 -4.13
N ALA A 378 4.42 -0.05 -5.13
CA ALA A 378 3.65 0.46 -6.25
C ALA A 378 2.30 1.06 -5.81
N TRP A 379 1.62 0.41 -4.86
CA TRP A 379 0.36 0.90 -4.30
C TRP A 379 0.55 2.24 -3.59
N TRP A 380 1.55 2.34 -2.70
CA TRP A 380 1.83 3.59 -2.01
C TRP A 380 2.29 4.69 -2.96
N ILE A 381 3.07 4.38 -3.97
CA ILE A 381 3.46 5.32 -5.04
C ILE A 381 2.22 5.81 -5.78
N ALA A 382 1.34 4.92 -6.21
CA ALA A 382 0.08 5.28 -6.88
C ALA A 382 -0.81 6.14 -5.98
N PHE A 383 -0.79 5.90 -4.68
CA PHE A 383 -1.57 6.63 -3.67
C PHE A 383 -0.91 7.95 -3.24
N SER A 384 0.37 8.15 -3.53
CA SER A 384 1.16 9.28 -3.03
C SER A 384 0.73 10.67 -3.53
N PRO A 385 0.17 10.88 -4.75
CA PRO A 385 -0.36 12.18 -5.12
C PRO A 385 -1.51 12.61 -4.21
N PHE A 386 -2.35 11.65 -3.80
CA PHE A 386 -3.46 11.87 -2.89
C PHE A 386 -2.98 12.23 -1.48
N VAL A 387 -2.21 11.34 -0.85
CA VAL A 387 -1.72 11.56 0.51
C VAL A 387 -0.74 12.73 0.57
N GLY A 388 0.16 12.84 -0.41
CA GLY A 388 1.14 13.92 -0.47
C GLY A 388 0.49 15.30 -0.60
N LEU A 389 -0.55 15.45 -1.42
CA LEU A 389 -1.30 16.71 -1.51
C LEU A 389 -1.99 17.05 -0.18
N PHE A 390 -2.55 16.05 0.50
CA PHE A 390 -3.12 16.22 1.82
C PHE A 390 -2.08 16.69 2.84
N LEU A 391 -0.94 16.00 2.93
CA LEU A 391 0.17 16.38 3.82
C LEU A 391 0.67 17.80 3.52
N ALA A 392 0.78 18.16 2.24
CA ALA A 392 1.17 19.52 1.85
C ALA A 392 0.19 20.57 2.38
N ARG A 393 -1.11 20.32 2.26
CA ARG A 393 -2.16 21.28 2.68
C ARG A 393 -2.16 21.59 4.16
N ILE A 394 -1.88 20.62 5.00
CA ILE A 394 -1.90 20.78 6.45
C ILE A 394 -0.57 21.23 7.05
N SER A 395 0.46 21.47 6.22
CA SER A 395 1.84 21.65 6.68
C SER A 395 2.45 22.98 6.23
N LYS A 396 1.70 24.08 6.35
CA LYS A 396 2.22 25.42 6.18
C LYS A 396 2.88 25.91 7.47
N GLY A 397 4.14 26.32 7.40
CA GLY A 397 4.86 26.97 8.51
C GLY A 397 5.84 26.11 9.32
N PRO A 398 5.75 24.76 9.39
CA PRO A 398 6.78 23.95 10.01
C PRO A 398 8.09 23.98 9.20
N SER A 399 9.20 23.62 9.86
CA SER A 399 10.46 23.41 9.16
C SER A 399 10.42 22.12 8.32
N VAL A 400 11.28 22.04 7.32
CA VAL A 400 11.45 20.82 6.49
C VAL A 400 11.76 19.60 7.36
N ARG A 401 12.58 19.75 8.39
CA ARG A 401 12.91 18.68 9.35
C ARG A 401 11.67 18.23 10.13
N GLU A 402 10.94 19.16 10.70
CA GLU A 402 9.71 18.87 11.45
C GLU A 402 8.69 18.16 10.57
N PHE A 403 8.55 18.61 9.31
CA PHE A 403 7.68 17.94 8.35
C PHE A 403 8.10 16.50 8.08
N ILE A 404 9.39 16.27 7.77
CA ILE A 404 9.89 14.91 7.48
C ILE A 404 9.71 14.01 8.70
N LEU A 405 10.21 14.42 9.87
CA LEU A 405 10.15 13.61 11.08
C LEU A 405 8.71 13.35 11.53
N GLY A 406 7.87 14.38 11.49
CA GLY A 406 6.46 14.27 11.85
C GLY A 406 5.68 13.37 10.91
N CYS A 407 5.84 13.53 9.59
CA CYS A 407 5.08 12.78 8.60
C CYS A 407 5.64 11.37 8.30
N VAL A 408 6.89 11.06 8.68
CA VAL A 408 7.45 9.71 8.52
C VAL A 408 7.31 8.91 9.81
N ILE A 409 7.77 9.46 10.95
CA ILE A 409 7.93 8.68 12.18
C ILE A 409 6.59 8.49 12.90
N ALA A 410 5.85 9.57 13.14
CA ALA A 410 4.64 9.49 13.96
C ALA A 410 3.59 8.53 13.38
N PRO A 411 3.18 8.64 12.09
CA PRO A 411 2.20 7.73 11.54
C PRO A 411 2.74 6.30 11.38
N ALA A 412 4.05 6.10 11.12
CA ALA A 412 4.64 4.77 11.05
C ALA A 412 4.55 4.04 12.40
N LEU A 413 4.89 4.69 13.51
CA LEU A 413 4.79 4.09 14.85
C LEU A 413 3.35 3.70 15.20
N VAL A 414 2.38 4.50 14.78
CA VAL A 414 0.97 4.16 14.95
C VAL A 414 0.56 2.97 14.10
N CYS A 415 0.97 2.92 12.83
CA CYS A 415 0.73 1.76 11.96
C CYS A 415 1.35 0.50 12.57
N PHE A 416 2.57 0.58 13.11
CA PHE A 416 3.23 -0.54 13.77
C PHE A 416 2.44 -1.05 14.96
N ALA A 417 2.00 -0.14 15.85
CA ALA A 417 1.18 -0.51 17.00
C ALA A 417 -0.15 -1.15 16.59
N TRP A 418 -0.84 -0.55 15.62
CA TRP A 418 -2.10 -1.06 15.09
C TRP A 418 -1.95 -2.47 14.52
N MET A 419 -1.00 -2.67 13.61
CA MET A 419 -0.79 -3.96 12.96
C MET A 419 -0.27 -5.02 13.92
N THR A 420 0.52 -4.61 14.93
CA THR A 420 1.01 -5.57 15.91
C THR A 420 -0.09 -5.99 16.89
N ILE A 421 -0.88 -5.06 17.41
CA ILE A 421 -1.95 -5.39 18.36
C ILE A 421 -2.98 -6.32 17.71
N LEU A 422 -3.42 -6.03 16.49
CA LEU A 422 -4.42 -6.85 15.81
C LEU A 422 -3.81 -8.14 15.24
N GLY A 423 -2.73 -8.04 14.51
CA GLY A 423 -2.12 -9.18 13.83
C GLY A 423 -1.42 -10.16 14.77
N ALA A 424 -0.74 -9.71 15.83
CA ALA A 424 -0.12 -10.62 16.78
C ALA A 424 -1.17 -11.38 17.61
N THR A 425 -2.32 -10.75 17.89
CA THR A 425 -3.45 -11.49 18.48
C THR A 425 -3.90 -12.64 17.59
N ALA A 426 -4.05 -12.39 16.27
CA ALA A 426 -4.44 -13.43 15.32
C ALA A 426 -3.40 -14.57 15.25
N ILE A 427 -2.10 -14.23 15.22
CA ILE A 427 -1.01 -15.21 15.20
C ILE A 427 -0.96 -16.02 16.52
N ASP A 428 -1.13 -15.36 17.67
CA ASP A 428 -1.09 -16.02 18.97
C ASP A 428 -2.26 -17.02 19.15
N LEU A 429 -3.45 -16.67 18.65
CA LEU A 429 -4.60 -17.58 18.63
C LEU A 429 -4.35 -18.83 17.76
N GLU A 430 -3.61 -18.70 16.67
CA GLU A 430 -3.19 -19.84 15.86
C GLU A 430 -2.08 -20.66 16.54
N ILE A 431 -1.05 -20.01 17.10
CA ILE A 431 0.07 -20.69 17.80
C ILE A 431 -0.44 -21.45 19.03
N SER A 432 -1.35 -20.86 19.80
CA SER A 432 -1.93 -21.49 20.99
C SER A 432 -2.91 -22.62 20.68
N GLY A 433 -3.27 -22.82 19.41
CA GLY A 433 -4.22 -23.83 18.96
C GLY A 433 -5.70 -23.47 19.25
N VAL A 434 -5.99 -22.26 19.68
CA VAL A 434 -7.37 -21.79 19.88
C VAL A 434 -8.09 -21.69 18.55
N ALA A 435 -7.46 -21.10 17.54
CA ALA A 435 -8.05 -20.88 16.21
C ALA A 435 -8.05 -22.14 15.34
N GLN A 436 -7.14 -23.10 15.56
CA GLN A 436 -7.06 -24.36 14.81
C GLN A 436 -7.07 -24.20 13.29
N GLY A 437 -6.46 -23.13 12.76
CA GLY A 437 -6.42 -22.83 11.34
C GLY A 437 -7.60 -21.98 10.83
N ALA A 438 -8.56 -21.64 11.67
CA ALA A 438 -9.76 -20.90 11.24
C ALA A 438 -9.43 -19.47 10.77
N ILE A 439 -8.42 -18.84 11.36
CA ILE A 439 -8.03 -17.46 10.98
C ILE A 439 -7.15 -17.50 9.71
N ILE A 440 -6.13 -18.34 9.71
CA ILE A 440 -5.21 -18.42 8.56
C ILE A 440 -5.87 -19.02 7.31
N GLY A 441 -6.86 -19.88 7.46
CA GLY A 441 -7.66 -20.46 6.37
C GLY A 441 -8.71 -19.51 5.81
N ALA A 442 -9.03 -18.42 6.50
CA ALA A 442 -9.96 -17.41 6.01
C ALA A 442 -9.34 -16.56 4.90
N SER A 443 -10.16 -16.03 3.98
CA SER A 443 -9.68 -15.07 2.97
C SER A 443 -9.12 -13.81 3.63
N GLN A 444 -8.15 -13.15 2.98
CA GLN A 444 -7.47 -11.95 3.51
C GLN A 444 -8.44 -10.89 4.04
N THR A 445 -9.54 -10.68 3.34
CA THR A 445 -10.56 -9.69 3.72
C THR A 445 -11.54 -10.19 4.80
N ASN A 446 -11.49 -11.48 5.16
CA ASN A 446 -12.27 -12.06 6.24
C ASN A 446 -11.46 -12.30 7.54
N GLN A 447 -10.13 -12.27 7.50
CA GLN A 447 -9.29 -12.64 8.65
C GLN A 447 -9.51 -11.78 9.89
N LEU A 448 -9.87 -10.49 9.73
CA LEU A 448 -10.26 -9.65 10.87
C LEU A 448 -11.50 -10.21 11.58
N PHE A 449 -12.52 -10.57 10.83
CA PHE A 449 -13.78 -11.12 11.40
C PHE A 449 -13.53 -12.51 12.01
N ALA A 450 -12.79 -13.37 11.33
CA ALA A 450 -12.37 -14.66 11.87
C ALA A 450 -11.59 -14.52 13.19
N THR A 451 -10.73 -13.49 13.32
CA THR A 451 -10.01 -13.21 14.57
C THR A 451 -10.98 -12.82 15.69
N LEU A 452 -11.95 -11.95 15.40
CA LEU A 452 -12.96 -11.53 16.39
C LEU A 452 -13.81 -12.74 16.86
N GLU A 453 -14.17 -13.65 15.98
CA GLU A 453 -14.92 -14.88 16.29
C GLU A 453 -14.15 -15.82 17.23
N GLN A 454 -12.81 -15.86 17.12
CA GLN A 454 -11.97 -16.65 18.03
C GLN A 454 -11.74 -15.98 19.38
N MET A 455 -11.84 -14.64 19.44
CA MET A 455 -11.63 -13.87 20.67
C MET A 455 -12.89 -13.71 21.51
N ILE A 456 -14.06 -13.62 20.88
CA ILE A 456 -15.30 -13.12 21.49
C ILE A 456 -16.47 -13.97 21.00
N SER A 457 -17.45 -14.16 21.89
CA SER A 457 -18.67 -14.95 21.56
C SER A 457 -19.95 -14.22 21.95
N GLY A 458 -21.07 -14.74 21.45
CA GLY A 458 -22.42 -14.27 21.80
C GLY A 458 -22.77 -12.89 21.20
N GLY A 459 -23.72 -12.21 21.82
CA GLY A 459 -24.24 -10.93 21.32
C GLY A 459 -23.21 -9.81 21.21
N PHE A 460 -22.14 -9.85 22.00
CA PHE A 460 -21.06 -8.87 21.92
C PHE A 460 -20.28 -8.98 20.62
N LEU A 461 -20.03 -10.20 20.12
CA LEU A 461 -19.43 -10.41 18.80
C LEU A 461 -20.26 -9.74 17.69
N SER A 462 -21.60 -9.94 17.70
CA SER A 462 -22.47 -9.35 16.68
C SER A 462 -22.43 -7.82 16.67
N VAL A 463 -22.38 -7.21 17.87
CA VAL A 463 -22.24 -5.74 18.02
C VAL A 463 -20.89 -5.25 17.47
N LEU A 464 -19.80 -5.96 17.76
CA LEU A 464 -18.48 -5.60 17.26
C LEU A 464 -18.35 -5.80 15.76
N THR A 465 -18.88 -6.88 15.23
CA THR A 465 -18.89 -7.12 13.77
C THR A 465 -19.66 -6.01 13.05
N MET A 466 -20.84 -5.63 13.57
CA MET A 466 -21.60 -4.49 13.06
C MET A 466 -20.80 -3.19 13.13
N MET A 467 -20.12 -2.93 14.25
CA MET A 467 -19.25 -1.76 14.42
C MET A 467 -18.12 -1.75 13.39
N CYS A 468 -17.47 -2.89 13.14
CA CYS A 468 -16.42 -3.03 12.11
C CYS A 468 -16.97 -2.76 10.71
N VAL A 469 -18.15 -3.27 10.37
CA VAL A 469 -18.81 -3.01 9.08
C VAL A 469 -19.09 -1.52 8.89
N VAL A 470 -19.60 -0.85 9.92
CA VAL A 470 -19.81 0.62 9.89
C VAL A 470 -18.49 1.36 9.75
N LEU A 471 -17.45 0.94 10.46
CA LEU A 471 -16.12 1.54 10.38
C LEU A 471 -15.51 1.38 8.98
N ILE A 472 -15.58 0.19 8.38
CA ILE A 472 -15.11 -0.07 7.02
C ILE A 472 -15.89 0.79 6.02
N LEU A 473 -17.21 0.83 6.12
CA LEU A 473 -18.06 1.68 5.26
C LEU A 473 -17.65 3.15 5.33
N THR A 474 -17.48 3.68 6.53
CA THR A 474 -17.14 5.10 6.73
C THR A 474 -15.72 5.42 6.29
N PHE A 475 -14.76 4.50 6.45
CA PHE A 475 -13.41 4.63 5.86
C PHE A 475 -13.44 4.61 4.33
N LEU A 476 -14.23 3.73 3.72
CA LEU A 476 -14.36 3.66 2.27
C LEU A 476 -14.93 4.95 1.70
N VAL A 477 -15.99 5.47 2.33
CA VAL A 477 -16.62 6.73 1.92
C VAL A 477 -15.63 7.89 2.03
N THR A 478 -14.90 8.02 3.16
CA THR A 478 -13.93 9.10 3.35
C THR A 478 -12.69 8.99 2.46
N SER A 479 -12.27 7.78 2.11
CA SER A 479 -11.16 7.56 1.17
C SER A 479 -11.56 7.92 -0.26
N ALA A 480 -12.75 7.50 -0.70
CA ALA A 480 -13.20 7.76 -2.06
C ALA A 480 -13.56 9.24 -2.28
N ASP A 481 -14.28 9.89 -1.34
CA ASP A 481 -14.64 11.31 -1.48
C ASP A 481 -13.40 12.21 -1.48
N SER A 482 -12.43 11.91 -0.63
CA SER A 482 -11.16 12.63 -0.59
C SER A 482 -10.33 12.40 -1.85
N GLY A 483 -10.34 11.18 -2.41
CA GLY A 483 -9.74 10.87 -3.71
C GLY A 483 -10.36 11.69 -4.84
N ILE A 484 -11.70 11.78 -4.89
CA ILE A 484 -12.44 12.61 -5.85
C ILE A 484 -12.02 14.08 -5.75
N LEU A 485 -11.88 14.60 -4.52
CA LEU A 485 -11.48 16.00 -4.28
C LEU A 485 -10.04 16.28 -4.72
N VAL A 486 -9.12 15.36 -4.48
CA VAL A 486 -7.71 15.49 -4.90
C VAL A 486 -7.58 15.48 -6.42
N MET A 487 -8.22 14.54 -7.10
CA MET A 487 -8.23 14.50 -8.57
C MET A 487 -8.77 15.81 -9.16
N ASN A 488 -9.86 16.32 -8.61
CA ASN A 488 -10.40 17.60 -8.98
C ASN A 488 -9.41 18.76 -8.81
N THR A 489 -8.72 18.81 -7.67
CA THR A 489 -7.74 19.86 -7.37
C THR A 489 -6.59 19.84 -8.38
N ILE A 490 -6.01 18.68 -8.68
CA ILE A 490 -4.91 18.54 -9.63
C ILE A 490 -5.37 19.00 -11.03
N MET A 491 -6.54 18.53 -11.48
CA MET A 491 -7.07 18.84 -12.81
C MET A 491 -7.60 20.27 -12.96
N SER A 492 -7.88 20.93 -11.84
CA SER A 492 -8.30 22.35 -11.83
C SER A 492 -7.12 23.31 -11.58
N GLY A 493 -5.88 22.85 -11.84
CA GLY A 493 -4.69 23.69 -11.68
C GLY A 493 -4.38 24.09 -10.25
N GLY A 494 -4.74 23.26 -9.26
CA GLY A 494 -4.53 23.49 -7.83
C GLY A 494 -5.69 24.22 -7.13
N SER A 495 -6.77 24.55 -7.83
CA SER A 495 -7.96 25.17 -7.23
C SER A 495 -8.65 24.19 -6.28
N GLN A 496 -9.01 24.68 -5.10
CA GLN A 496 -9.75 23.90 -4.09
C GLN A 496 -11.27 24.06 -4.24
N GLU A 497 -11.70 25.14 -4.87
CA GLU A 497 -13.11 25.42 -5.16
C GLU A 497 -13.48 24.86 -6.54
N THR A 498 -13.88 23.60 -6.57
CA THR A 498 -14.27 22.92 -7.80
C THR A 498 -15.79 22.73 -7.85
N GLY A 499 -16.37 22.86 -9.05
CA GLY A 499 -17.81 22.74 -9.26
C GLY A 499 -18.34 21.33 -8.94
N ILE A 500 -19.58 21.26 -8.47
CA ILE A 500 -20.28 20.00 -8.14
C ILE A 500 -20.27 19.00 -9.31
N LYS A 501 -20.46 19.48 -10.54
CA LYS A 501 -20.46 18.64 -11.74
C LYS A 501 -19.15 17.86 -11.93
N HIS A 502 -18.02 18.50 -11.67
CA HIS A 502 -16.71 17.86 -11.79
C HIS A 502 -16.52 16.75 -10.74
N ARG A 503 -16.99 16.98 -9.51
CA ARG A 503 -16.94 15.97 -8.43
C ARG A 503 -17.76 14.73 -8.79
N ILE A 504 -18.96 14.91 -9.33
CA ILE A 504 -19.82 13.82 -9.79
C ILE A 504 -19.13 13.05 -10.92
N VAL A 505 -18.59 13.74 -11.93
CA VAL A 505 -17.92 13.09 -13.07
C VAL A 505 -16.73 12.25 -12.61
N TRP A 506 -15.86 12.78 -11.73
CA TRP A 506 -14.72 12.02 -11.21
C TRP A 506 -15.15 10.83 -10.35
N GLY A 507 -16.20 10.96 -9.54
CA GLY A 507 -16.77 9.86 -8.80
C GLY A 507 -17.31 8.75 -9.69
N LEU A 508 -18.02 9.11 -10.78
CA LEU A 508 -18.53 8.14 -11.76
C LEU A 508 -17.38 7.46 -12.55
N ILE A 509 -16.33 8.20 -12.92
CA ILE A 509 -15.15 7.62 -13.59
C ILE A 509 -14.47 6.61 -12.65
N LEU A 510 -14.27 6.96 -11.38
CA LEU A 510 -13.67 6.06 -10.39
C LEU A 510 -14.52 4.81 -10.22
N THR A 511 -15.84 4.94 -10.06
CA THR A 511 -16.78 3.82 -9.96
C THR A 511 -16.71 2.91 -11.20
N ALA A 512 -16.69 3.51 -12.39
CA ALA A 512 -16.61 2.77 -13.64
C ALA A 512 -15.29 2.00 -13.77
N VAL A 513 -14.14 2.60 -13.40
CA VAL A 513 -12.84 1.93 -13.45
C VAL A 513 -12.83 0.73 -12.50
N ILE A 514 -13.26 0.89 -11.25
CA ILE A 514 -13.29 -0.19 -10.27
C ILE A 514 -14.21 -1.32 -10.74
N GLY A 515 -15.45 -0.97 -11.09
CA GLY A 515 -16.48 -1.94 -11.48
C GLY A 515 -16.08 -2.74 -12.72
N THR A 516 -15.51 -2.08 -13.74
CA THR A 516 -15.10 -2.78 -14.96
C THR A 516 -13.90 -3.68 -14.76
N LEU A 517 -12.93 -3.30 -13.93
CA LEU A 517 -11.79 -4.15 -13.60
C LEU A 517 -12.22 -5.37 -12.77
N ILE A 518 -13.14 -5.20 -11.81
CA ILE A 518 -13.73 -6.33 -11.06
C ILE A 518 -14.45 -7.31 -12.04
N LEU A 519 -15.23 -6.77 -12.96
CA LEU A 519 -15.97 -7.61 -13.92
C LEU A 519 -15.07 -8.28 -14.95
N SER A 520 -13.93 -7.66 -15.30
CA SER A 520 -13.01 -8.20 -16.31
C SER A 520 -12.23 -9.43 -15.85
N ALA A 521 -12.16 -9.70 -14.56
CA ALA A 521 -11.39 -10.81 -14.00
C ALA A 521 -11.93 -12.22 -14.40
N GLY A 522 -13.12 -12.32 -14.98
CA GLY A 522 -13.69 -13.61 -15.39
C GLY A 522 -13.87 -14.54 -14.19
N GLU A 523 -13.25 -15.73 -14.23
CA GLU A 523 -13.20 -16.70 -13.12
C GLU A 523 -12.02 -16.46 -12.17
N ASP A 524 -11.08 -15.57 -12.55
CA ASP A 524 -9.93 -15.22 -11.73
C ASP A 524 -10.35 -14.32 -10.54
N ASN A 525 -9.41 -14.13 -9.61
CA ASN A 525 -9.64 -13.24 -8.47
C ASN A 525 -9.90 -11.79 -8.95
N PRO A 526 -11.06 -11.20 -8.60
CA PRO A 526 -11.42 -9.84 -9.03
C PRO A 526 -10.39 -8.76 -8.62
N MET A 527 -9.59 -9.01 -7.60
CA MET A 527 -8.57 -8.06 -7.15
C MET A 527 -7.33 -8.04 -8.05
N ASP A 528 -7.05 -9.10 -8.81
CA ASP A 528 -5.82 -9.19 -9.62
C ASP A 528 -5.81 -8.19 -10.78
N ALA A 529 -6.93 -7.97 -11.45
CA ALA A 529 -7.03 -6.95 -12.49
C ALA A 529 -6.77 -5.54 -11.94
N LEU A 530 -7.29 -5.24 -10.75
CA LEU A 530 -7.04 -3.96 -10.05
C LEU A 530 -5.56 -3.81 -9.67
N ARG A 531 -4.94 -4.86 -9.10
CA ARG A 531 -3.52 -4.89 -8.73
C ARG A 531 -2.63 -4.68 -9.95
N ASN A 532 -2.87 -5.43 -11.03
CA ASN A 532 -2.10 -5.35 -12.26
C ASN A 532 -2.17 -3.95 -12.88
N ALA A 533 -3.37 -3.39 -13.03
CA ALA A 533 -3.55 -2.04 -13.55
C ALA A 533 -2.84 -0.99 -12.69
N MET A 534 -2.89 -1.13 -11.36
CA MET A 534 -2.26 -0.20 -10.42
C MET A 534 -0.74 -0.25 -10.50
N ILE A 535 -0.11 -1.43 -10.53
CA ILE A 535 1.34 -1.57 -10.63
C ILE A 535 1.85 -0.96 -11.95
N ILE A 536 1.13 -1.21 -13.07
CA ILE A 536 1.44 -0.63 -14.36
C ILE A 536 1.35 0.91 -14.31
N GLY A 537 0.27 1.44 -13.73
CA GLY A 537 0.04 2.88 -13.65
C GLY A 537 0.96 3.61 -12.67
N ALA A 538 1.49 2.92 -11.67
CA ALA A 538 2.44 3.48 -10.71
C ALA A 538 3.83 3.75 -11.31
N LEU A 539 4.28 2.95 -12.28
CA LEU A 539 5.63 3.03 -12.82
C LEU A 539 5.99 4.40 -13.42
N PRO A 540 5.18 5.01 -14.30
CA PRO A 540 5.49 6.35 -14.82
C PRO A 540 5.53 7.40 -13.70
N PHE A 541 4.67 7.28 -12.71
CA PHE A 541 4.67 8.20 -11.58
C PHE A 541 5.86 8.00 -10.64
N THR A 542 6.39 6.80 -10.53
CA THR A 542 7.65 6.52 -9.81
C THR A 542 8.81 7.34 -10.40
N MET A 543 8.88 7.43 -11.73
CA MET A 543 9.89 8.26 -12.41
C MET A 543 9.68 9.76 -12.10
N VAL A 544 8.42 10.22 -12.09
CA VAL A 544 8.09 11.60 -11.69
C VAL A 544 8.56 11.88 -10.26
N MET A 545 8.36 10.97 -9.32
CA MET A 545 8.81 11.12 -7.93
C MET A 545 10.34 11.15 -7.81
N GLY A 546 11.05 10.33 -8.58
CA GLY A 546 12.51 10.42 -8.66
C GLY A 546 12.98 11.81 -9.11
N LEU A 547 12.33 12.37 -10.13
CA LEU A 547 12.59 13.73 -10.59
C LEU A 547 12.20 14.81 -9.53
N MET A 548 11.17 14.57 -8.73
CA MET A 548 10.82 15.45 -7.59
C MET A 548 11.93 15.51 -6.56
N CYS A 549 12.58 14.39 -6.22
CA CYS A 549 13.73 14.38 -5.32
C CYS A 549 14.88 15.24 -5.87
N VAL A 550 15.20 15.09 -7.16
CA VAL A 550 16.25 15.90 -7.81
C VAL A 550 15.87 17.38 -7.82
N ALA A 551 14.62 17.71 -8.16
CA ALA A 551 14.12 19.08 -8.19
C ALA A 551 14.19 19.72 -6.81
N LEU A 552 13.69 19.03 -5.79
CA LEU A 552 13.67 19.50 -4.41
C LEU A 552 15.10 19.66 -3.85
N GLY A 553 15.97 18.67 -4.07
CA GLY A 553 17.38 18.74 -3.67
C GLY A 553 18.10 19.95 -4.28
N LYS A 554 17.89 20.19 -5.59
CA LYS A 554 18.43 21.37 -6.29
C LYS A 554 17.91 22.69 -5.70
N ALA A 555 16.61 22.76 -5.39
CA ALA A 555 16.01 23.98 -4.82
C ALA A 555 16.55 24.24 -3.41
N LEU A 556 16.56 23.24 -2.54
CA LEU A 556 17.08 23.35 -1.17
C LEU A 556 18.56 23.77 -1.15
N TYR A 557 19.37 23.18 -2.03
CA TYR A 557 20.78 23.53 -2.15
C TYR A 557 21.00 25.00 -2.60
N ARG A 558 20.27 25.42 -3.65
CA ARG A 558 20.36 26.82 -4.15
C ARG A 558 19.91 27.85 -3.12
N ASP A 559 18.83 27.54 -2.42
CA ASP A 559 18.32 28.42 -1.37
C ASP A 559 19.31 28.48 -0.19
N GLY A 560 20.01 27.35 0.13
CA GLY A 560 21.09 27.34 1.12
C GLY A 560 22.31 28.20 0.74
N LEU A 561 22.66 28.23 -0.54
CA LEU A 561 23.73 29.12 -1.03
C LEU A 561 23.32 30.57 -0.97
N ARG A 562 22.09 30.91 -1.36
CA ARG A 562 21.58 32.29 -1.31
C ARG A 562 21.60 32.84 0.11
N ASP A 563 21.12 32.10 1.10
CA ASP A 563 21.12 32.54 2.50
C ASP A 563 22.55 32.80 3.03
N LYS A 564 23.52 31.95 2.64
CA LYS A 564 24.93 32.17 3.00
C LYS A 564 25.49 33.45 2.39
N LEU A 565 25.15 33.75 1.14
CA LEU A 565 25.57 34.96 0.46
C LEU A 565 24.95 36.22 1.10
N GLU A 566 23.65 36.19 1.40
CA GLU A 566 22.93 37.28 2.07
C GLU A 566 23.53 37.56 3.47
N ALA A 567 23.79 36.50 4.26
CA ALA A 567 24.44 36.63 5.57
C ALA A 567 25.87 37.21 5.49
N ALA A 568 26.64 36.81 4.47
CA ALA A 568 27.98 37.34 4.25
C ALA A 568 27.95 38.82 3.80
N THR A 569 26.93 39.25 3.06
CA THR A 569 26.76 40.63 2.61
C THR A 569 26.27 41.53 3.74
N SER A 570 25.40 41.04 4.62
CA SER A 570 24.91 41.81 5.78
C SER A 570 25.91 41.91 6.92
N ALA A 571 26.97 41.09 6.94
CA ALA A 571 28.07 41.15 7.91
C ALA A 571 29.22 42.12 7.50
N LYS A 572 29.19 42.64 6.27
CA LYS A 572 30.05 43.71 5.77
C LYS A 572 29.36 45.07 5.90
#